data_044bf1b5748f96bed71a43870fad73d9
#
_entry.id   044bf1b5748f96bed71a43870fad73d9
#
_cell.length_a   1.000
_cell.length_b   1.000
_cell.length_c   1.000
_cell.angle_alpha   90.00
_cell.angle_beta   90.00
_cell.angle_gamma   90.00
#
_symmetry.space_group_name_H-M   'P 1'
#
loop_
_entity.id
_entity.type
_entity.pdbx_description
1 polymer ?
#
loop_
_entity_poly.entity_id
_entity_poly.type
_entity_poly.pdbx_seq_one_letter_code
_entity_poly.pdbx_strand_id
1 'polypeptide(L)'
;MMNKKVMASVLALSLAGLAVAAQAPQIDNARVDSMVKQVLQQAGQNPQMQGQVNGETIRAQVIKELQTVEVLKAEALKAGLDKDATVQNELKNLEAQFYAAKYSEHLEKTVQVDETEARRTYDAMAKMVQIQQVSFKTAAEAKEAQNLLLKGLSFADLMKRYPNEEQKFNQFVAPQQLPPPFATALGNMVRGDVTHEPVELNGQFYLIKLAAEQRNPEMPPFEQVKDQVLQQAKQQKVQEQIRKLLKDNGIE
;
A
#
# COMPACT_ATOMS: atom_id res chain seq x y z
N MET A 1 -37.91 -88.62 -29.64
CA MET A 1 -37.80 -88.85 -28.19
C MET A 1 -37.43 -87.57 -27.48
N MET A 2 -38.32 -87.17 -26.61
CA MET A 2 -38.23 -86.14 -25.58
C MET A 2 -37.56 -84.79 -25.87
N ASN A 3 -38.38 -83.83 -26.21
CA ASN A 3 -38.15 -82.38 -26.13
C ASN A 3 -38.05 -81.92 -24.67
N LYS A 4 -37.02 -81.16 -24.34
CA LYS A 4 -37.00 -80.30 -23.16
C LYS A 4 -36.90 -78.84 -23.59
N LYS A 5 -38.01 -78.15 -23.47
CA LYS A 5 -38.12 -76.71 -23.60
C LYS A 5 -37.46 -76.10 -22.39
N VAL A 6 -36.39 -75.25 -22.60
CA VAL A 6 -35.88 -74.39 -21.57
C VAL A 6 -36.48 -72.99 -21.76
N MET A 7 -37.37 -72.61 -20.84
CA MET A 7 -37.88 -71.22 -20.74
C MET A 7 -36.75 -70.33 -20.22
N ALA A 8 -36.30 -69.40 -21.03
CA ALA A 8 -35.45 -68.29 -20.60
C ALA A 8 -36.33 -67.13 -20.08
N SER A 9 -36.38 -66.98 -18.79
CA SER A 9 -36.99 -65.81 -18.14
C SER A 9 -36.11 -64.58 -18.35
N VAL A 10 -36.51 -63.62 -19.17
CA VAL A 10 -35.87 -62.29 -19.29
C VAL A 10 -36.35 -61.46 -18.11
N LEU A 11 -35.53 -61.27 -17.12
CA LEU A 11 -35.70 -60.28 -16.07
C LEU A 11 -35.39 -58.90 -16.66
N ALA A 12 -36.44 -58.14 -17.01
CA ALA A 12 -36.34 -56.74 -17.33
C ALA A 12 -36.05 -55.95 -16.02
N LEU A 13 -34.79 -55.63 -15.74
CA LEU A 13 -34.46 -54.65 -14.75
C LEU A 13 -34.84 -53.27 -15.29
N SER A 14 -36.01 -52.76 -14.89
CA SER A 14 -36.36 -51.36 -15.05
C SER A 14 -35.51 -50.53 -14.09
N LEU A 15 -34.37 -49.96 -14.59
CA LEU A 15 -33.68 -48.86 -13.97
C LEU A 15 -34.61 -47.64 -14.03
N ALA A 16 -35.47 -47.50 -13.01
CA ALA A 16 -36.09 -46.22 -12.70
C ALA A 16 -34.98 -45.30 -12.16
N GLY A 17 -34.26 -44.63 -13.07
CA GLY A 17 -33.39 -43.53 -12.74
C GLY A 17 -34.24 -42.40 -12.16
N LEU A 18 -34.28 -42.31 -10.84
CA LEU A 18 -34.70 -41.08 -10.18
C LEU A 18 -33.70 -40.03 -10.61
N ALA A 19 -34.03 -39.25 -11.61
CA ALA A 19 -33.37 -37.99 -11.90
C ALA A 19 -33.65 -37.07 -10.71
N VAL A 20 -32.81 -37.13 -9.69
CA VAL A 20 -32.79 -36.10 -8.66
C VAL A 20 -32.37 -34.82 -9.40
N ALA A 21 -33.34 -33.93 -9.65
CA ALA A 21 -33.05 -32.63 -10.19
C ALA A 21 -32.01 -32.00 -9.27
N ALA A 22 -30.83 -31.72 -9.80
CA ALA A 22 -29.75 -31.11 -9.04
C ALA A 22 -30.27 -29.76 -8.50
N GLN A 23 -30.43 -29.67 -7.19
CA GLN A 23 -30.88 -28.45 -6.54
C GLN A 23 -29.70 -27.51 -6.44
N ALA A 24 -29.87 -26.24 -6.87
CA ALA A 24 -28.82 -25.23 -6.75
C ALA A 24 -28.39 -25.04 -5.29
N PRO A 25 -27.10 -24.87 -5.02
CA PRO A 25 -26.60 -24.65 -3.66
C PRO A 25 -27.33 -23.48 -2.97
N GLN A 26 -27.68 -23.66 -1.71
CA GLN A 26 -28.17 -22.56 -0.89
C GLN A 26 -27.00 -21.69 -0.46
N ILE A 27 -27.12 -20.37 -0.67
CA ILE A 27 -26.10 -19.40 -0.29
C ILE A 27 -26.58 -18.65 0.95
N ASP A 28 -25.68 -18.50 1.89
CA ASP A 28 -25.91 -17.71 3.12
C ASP A 28 -26.29 -16.26 2.76
N ASN A 29 -27.36 -15.75 3.36
CA ASN A 29 -27.86 -14.41 3.09
C ASN A 29 -26.87 -13.32 3.47
N ALA A 30 -26.10 -13.47 4.54
CA ALA A 30 -25.09 -12.48 4.94
C ALA A 30 -23.98 -12.38 3.88
N ARG A 31 -23.60 -13.49 3.26
CA ARG A 31 -22.65 -13.51 2.15
C ARG A 31 -23.22 -12.82 0.91
N VAL A 32 -24.49 -13.06 0.58
CA VAL A 32 -25.18 -12.37 -0.53
C VAL A 32 -25.24 -10.86 -0.26
N ASP A 33 -25.68 -10.45 0.93
CA ASP A 33 -25.81 -9.05 1.30
C ASP A 33 -24.47 -8.31 1.26
N SER A 34 -23.41 -8.96 1.72
CA SER A 34 -22.05 -8.41 1.67
C SER A 34 -21.60 -8.16 0.23
N MET A 35 -21.83 -9.12 -0.66
CA MET A 35 -21.43 -9.00 -2.06
C MET A 35 -22.28 -7.99 -2.83
N VAL A 36 -23.59 -7.95 -2.57
CA VAL A 36 -24.50 -6.93 -3.13
C VAL A 36 -24.05 -5.54 -2.71
N LYS A 37 -23.73 -5.34 -1.41
CA LYS A 37 -23.20 -4.06 -0.92
C LYS A 37 -21.91 -3.65 -1.64
N GLN A 38 -21.00 -4.59 -1.85
CA GLN A 38 -19.74 -4.33 -2.56
C GLN A 38 -19.98 -3.92 -4.02
N VAL A 39 -20.87 -4.64 -4.75
CA VAL A 39 -21.25 -4.31 -6.14
C VAL A 39 -21.89 -2.93 -6.21
N LEU A 40 -22.82 -2.62 -5.29
CA LEU A 40 -23.48 -1.31 -5.23
C LEU A 40 -22.49 -0.16 -4.93
N GLN A 41 -21.51 -0.39 -4.04
CA GLN A 41 -20.45 0.59 -3.77
C GLN A 41 -19.56 0.85 -4.99
N GLN A 42 -19.19 -0.20 -5.74
CA GLN A 42 -18.42 -0.06 -6.98
C GLN A 42 -19.23 0.63 -8.07
N ALA A 43 -20.52 0.28 -8.23
CA ALA A 43 -21.41 0.92 -9.20
C ALA A 43 -21.64 2.42 -8.87
N GLY A 44 -21.75 2.78 -7.59
CA GLY A 44 -21.89 4.17 -7.16
C GLY A 44 -20.66 5.05 -7.44
N GLN A 45 -19.49 4.45 -7.57
CA GLN A 45 -18.25 5.14 -7.97
C GLN A 45 -18.13 5.36 -9.50
N ASN A 46 -18.97 4.70 -10.30
CA ASN A 46 -18.97 4.84 -11.75
C ASN A 46 -20.13 5.74 -12.22
N PRO A 47 -19.86 6.96 -12.70
CA PRO A 47 -20.89 7.90 -13.12
C PRO A 47 -21.84 7.36 -14.23
N GLN A 48 -21.35 6.40 -15.03
CA GLN A 48 -22.15 5.79 -16.11
C GLN A 48 -23.18 4.77 -15.63
N MET A 49 -23.05 4.28 -14.39
CA MET A 49 -23.95 3.31 -13.78
C MET A 49 -24.94 3.94 -12.79
N GLN A 50 -24.81 5.21 -12.48
CA GLN A 50 -25.73 5.92 -11.59
C GLN A 50 -27.13 6.00 -12.20
N GLY A 51 -28.10 5.39 -11.54
CA GLY A 51 -29.51 5.43 -11.92
C GLY A 51 -30.06 4.22 -12.69
N GLN A 52 -29.23 3.26 -13.12
CA GLN A 52 -29.67 2.05 -13.82
C GLN A 52 -29.66 0.77 -12.95
N VAL A 53 -29.31 0.89 -11.68
CA VAL A 53 -29.03 -0.25 -10.81
C VAL A 53 -30.29 -0.65 -10.03
N ASN A 54 -30.96 -1.72 -10.44
CA ASN A 54 -32.03 -2.34 -9.64
C ASN A 54 -31.42 -3.32 -8.64
N GLY A 55 -31.61 -3.06 -7.35
CA GLY A 55 -31.06 -3.86 -6.26
C GLY A 55 -31.50 -5.34 -6.28
N GLU A 56 -32.75 -5.62 -6.70
CA GLU A 56 -33.25 -7.00 -6.82
C GLU A 56 -32.55 -7.76 -7.95
N THR A 57 -32.34 -7.11 -9.09
CA THR A 57 -31.61 -7.70 -10.23
C THR A 57 -30.18 -8.02 -9.85
N ILE A 58 -29.49 -7.11 -9.16
CA ILE A 58 -28.14 -7.36 -8.65
C ILE A 58 -28.13 -8.52 -7.67
N ARG A 59 -29.09 -8.56 -6.73
CA ARG A 59 -29.18 -9.65 -5.76
C ARG A 59 -29.33 -11.00 -6.45
N ALA A 60 -30.23 -11.10 -7.42
CA ALA A 60 -30.44 -12.32 -8.19
C ALA A 60 -29.17 -12.74 -8.94
N GLN A 61 -28.47 -11.79 -9.56
CA GLN A 61 -27.23 -12.06 -10.26
C GLN A 61 -26.12 -12.52 -9.32
N VAL A 62 -25.96 -11.87 -8.16
CA VAL A 62 -24.99 -12.24 -7.11
C VAL A 62 -25.26 -13.65 -6.59
N ILE A 63 -26.54 -14.01 -6.33
CA ILE A 63 -26.90 -15.37 -5.92
C ILE A 63 -26.47 -16.39 -6.97
N LYS A 64 -26.78 -16.14 -8.24
CA LYS A 64 -26.41 -17.04 -9.34
C LYS A 64 -24.89 -17.19 -9.48
N GLU A 65 -24.15 -16.12 -9.34
CA GLU A 65 -22.68 -16.12 -9.39
C GLU A 65 -22.11 -16.94 -8.22
N LEU A 66 -22.58 -16.69 -6.99
CA LEU A 66 -22.16 -17.44 -5.81
C LEU A 66 -22.49 -18.93 -5.93
N GLN A 67 -23.68 -19.28 -6.45
CA GLN A 67 -24.05 -20.67 -6.71
C GLN A 67 -23.10 -21.33 -7.73
N THR A 68 -22.76 -20.62 -8.79
CA THR A 68 -21.80 -21.11 -9.80
C THR A 68 -20.44 -21.40 -9.16
N VAL A 69 -19.94 -20.47 -8.33
CA VAL A 69 -18.66 -20.66 -7.62
C VAL A 69 -18.73 -21.86 -6.68
N GLU A 70 -19.82 -22.06 -5.93
CA GLU A 70 -19.94 -23.20 -5.02
C GLU A 70 -20.00 -24.55 -5.76
N VAL A 71 -20.65 -24.60 -6.91
CA VAL A 71 -20.67 -25.81 -7.75
C VAL A 71 -19.25 -26.12 -8.26
N LEU A 72 -18.56 -25.15 -8.84
CA LEU A 72 -17.19 -25.34 -9.33
C LEU A 72 -16.23 -25.73 -8.21
N LYS A 73 -16.36 -25.11 -7.03
CA LYS A 73 -15.59 -25.48 -5.85
C LYS A 73 -15.83 -26.92 -5.43
N ALA A 74 -17.11 -27.37 -5.41
CA ALA A 74 -17.45 -28.74 -5.06
C ALA A 74 -16.81 -29.74 -6.05
N GLU A 75 -16.83 -29.45 -7.35
CA GLU A 75 -16.18 -30.29 -8.37
C GLU A 75 -14.65 -30.27 -8.24
N ALA A 76 -14.05 -29.13 -7.93
CA ALA A 76 -12.62 -29.03 -7.66
C ALA A 76 -12.18 -29.91 -6.47
N LEU A 77 -12.96 -29.91 -5.38
CA LEU A 77 -12.71 -30.76 -4.22
C LEU A 77 -12.88 -32.27 -4.57
N LYS A 78 -13.91 -32.61 -5.37
CA LYS A 78 -14.08 -33.99 -5.87
C LYS A 78 -12.91 -34.43 -6.75
N ALA A 79 -12.35 -33.52 -7.53
CA ALA A 79 -11.17 -33.75 -8.35
C ALA A 79 -9.86 -33.83 -7.52
N GLY A 80 -9.90 -33.58 -6.22
CA GLY A 80 -8.75 -33.64 -5.32
C GLY A 80 -7.82 -32.43 -5.40
N LEU A 81 -8.25 -31.28 -5.98
CA LEU A 81 -7.41 -30.09 -6.08
C LEU A 81 -7.04 -29.51 -4.72
N ASP A 82 -7.82 -29.78 -3.67
CA ASP A 82 -7.50 -29.44 -2.28
C ASP A 82 -6.26 -30.16 -1.73
N LYS A 83 -5.84 -31.26 -2.39
CA LYS A 83 -4.66 -32.07 -2.02
C LYS A 83 -3.46 -31.75 -2.88
N ASP A 84 -3.63 -30.99 -3.96
CA ASP A 84 -2.51 -30.55 -4.81
C ASP A 84 -1.65 -29.53 -4.06
N ALA A 85 -0.34 -29.79 -3.98
CA ALA A 85 0.60 -28.96 -3.25
C ALA A 85 0.72 -27.53 -3.81
N THR A 86 0.57 -27.38 -5.12
CA THR A 86 0.60 -26.06 -5.77
C THR A 86 -0.64 -25.25 -5.38
N VAL A 87 -1.81 -25.86 -5.48
CA VAL A 87 -3.10 -25.23 -5.11
C VAL A 87 -3.10 -24.86 -3.63
N GLN A 88 -2.59 -25.72 -2.75
CA GLN A 88 -2.47 -25.42 -1.32
C GLN A 88 -1.53 -24.24 -1.04
N ASN A 89 -0.40 -24.13 -1.76
CA ASN A 89 0.53 -23.02 -1.61
C ASN A 89 -0.09 -21.71 -2.14
N GLU A 90 -0.79 -21.75 -3.26
CA GLU A 90 -1.53 -20.59 -3.78
C GLU A 90 -2.59 -20.12 -2.79
N LEU A 91 -3.36 -21.04 -2.22
CA LEU A 91 -4.38 -20.72 -1.22
C LEU A 91 -3.76 -20.05 0.02
N LYS A 92 -2.65 -20.59 0.55
CA LYS A 92 -1.93 -19.98 1.68
C LYS A 92 -1.44 -18.57 1.36
N ASN A 93 -0.94 -18.33 0.15
CA ASN A 93 -0.51 -17.01 -0.27
C ASN A 93 -1.69 -16.04 -0.37
N LEU A 94 -2.82 -16.47 -0.93
CA LEU A 94 -4.03 -15.66 -1.00
C LEU A 94 -4.58 -15.34 0.40
N GLU A 95 -4.59 -16.30 1.30
CA GLU A 95 -5.01 -16.11 2.69
C GLU A 95 -4.11 -15.10 3.41
N ALA A 96 -2.78 -15.23 3.27
CA ALA A 96 -1.83 -14.32 3.88
C ALA A 96 -2.02 -12.88 3.35
N GLN A 97 -2.17 -12.72 2.03
CA GLN A 97 -2.42 -11.42 1.40
C GLN A 97 -3.76 -10.82 1.86
N PHE A 98 -4.81 -11.64 1.98
CA PHE A 98 -6.11 -11.21 2.46
C PHE A 98 -6.03 -10.65 3.88
N TYR A 99 -5.40 -11.37 4.82
CA TYR A 99 -5.25 -10.90 6.20
C TYR A 99 -4.35 -9.69 6.31
N ALA A 100 -3.28 -9.60 5.52
CA ALA A 100 -2.42 -8.42 5.47
C ALA A 100 -3.20 -7.17 5.01
N ALA A 101 -4.02 -7.30 3.96
CA ALA A 101 -4.88 -6.22 3.49
C ALA A 101 -5.93 -5.82 4.55
N LYS A 102 -6.56 -6.81 5.21
CA LYS A 102 -7.54 -6.56 6.27
C LYS A 102 -6.92 -5.90 7.51
N TYR A 103 -5.68 -6.24 7.83
CA TYR A 103 -4.97 -5.56 8.92
C TYR A 103 -4.67 -4.09 8.58
N SER A 104 -4.26 -3.80 7.35
CA SER A 104 -4.10 -2.42 6.88
C SER A 104 -5.40 -1.61 6.97
N GLU A 105 -6.53 -2.17 6.50
CA GLU A 105 -7.86 -1.54 6.65
C GLU A 105 -8.24 -1.33 8.12
N HIS A 106 -7.88 -2.25 9.01
CA HIS A 106 -8.11 -2.13 10.45
C HIS A 106 -7.32 -0.95 11.03
N LEU A 107 -6.04 -0.83 10.68
CA LEU A 107 -5.21 0.31 11.11
C LEU A 107 -5.80 1.64 10.60
N GLU A 108 -6.22 1.70 9.34
CA GLU A 108 -6.87 2.89 8.80
C GLU A 108 -8.14 3.30 9.56
N LYS A 109 -8.88 2.35 10.12
CA LYS A 109 -10.10 2.63 10.91
C LYS A 109 -9.79 3.00 12.36
N THR A 110 -8.76 2.41 12.95
CA THR A 110 -8.48 2.52 14.39
C THR A 110 -7.46 3.59 14.74
N VAL A 111 -6.53 3.90 13.81
CA VAL A 111 -5.56 4.97 14.03
C VAL A 111 -6.25 6.32 14.11
N GLN A 112 -6.01 7.01 15.20
CA GLN A 112 -6.49 8.36 15.45
C GLN A 112 -5.35 9.35 15.30
N VAL A 113 -5.65 10.52 14.77
CA VAL A 113 -4.74 11.67 14.66
C VAL A 113 -5.42 12.85 15.34
N ASP A 114 -4.72 13.46 16.28
CA ASP A 114 -5.19 14.69 16.91
C ASP A 114 -4.80 15.93 16.09
N GLU A 115 -5.33 17.08 16.48
CA GLU A 115 -5.07 18.33 15.78
C GLU A 115 -3.60 18.75 15.88
N THR A 116 -2.90 18.41 16.96
CA THR A 116 -1.48 18.71 17.14
C THR A 116 -0.62 17.93 16.12
N GLU A 117 -0.92 16.66 15.96
CA GLU A 117 -0.28 15.80 14.94
C GLU A 117 -0.57 16.31 13.52
N ALA A 118 -1.84 16.69 13.25
CA ALA A 118 -2.21 17.27 11.98
C ALA A 118 -1.46 18.59 11.70
N ARG A 119 -1.34 19.48 12.68
CA ARG A 119 -0.58 20.72 12.52
C ARG A 119 0.91 20.47 12.24
N ARG A 120 1.52 19.47 12.87
CA ARG A 120 2.91 19.06 12.55
C ARG A 120 3.04 18.58 11.11
N THR A 121 2.10 17.78 10.64
CA THR A 121 2.08 17.34 9.23
C THR A 121 1.93 18.53 8.30
N TYR A 122 1.03 19.47 8.61
CA TYR A 122 0.85 20.68 7.84
C TYR A 122 2.11 21.56 7.79
N ASP A 123 2.79 21.76 8.93
CA ASP A 123 4.02 22.55 8.99
C ASP A 123 5.14 21.89 8.17
N ALA A 124 5.22 20.55 8.20
CA ALA A 124 6.15 19.79 7.37
C ALA A 124 5.84 19.93 5.86
N MET A 125 4.55 19.94 5.48
CA MET A 125 4.12 20.16 4.10
C MET A 125 4.37 21.59 3.62
N ALA A 126 4.17 22.56 4.51
CA ALA A 126 4.36 23.99 4.22
C ALA A 126 5.82 24.41 4.25
N LYS A 127 6.73 23.57 4.74
CA LYS A 127 8.15 23.87 4.85
C LYS A 127 8.81 23.92 3.48
N MET A 128 9.54 25.00 3.23
CA MET A 128 10.47 25.13 2.11
C MET A 128 11.89 25.37 2.66
N VAL A 129 12.84 24.75 2.04
CA VAL A 129 14.26 24.80 2.45
C VAL A 129 15.12 25.36 1.34
N GLN A 130 16.14 26.10 1.72
CA GLN A 130 17.25 26.49 0.86
C GLN A 130 18.50 25.81 1.38
N ILE A 131 19.16 25.04 0.51
CA ILE A 131 20.35 24.29 0.88
C ILE A 131 21.60 24.83 0.17
N GLN A 132 22.75 24.62 0.79
CA GLN A 132 24.08 24.72 0.19
C GLN A 132 24.69 23.33 0.25
N GLN A 133 25.42 22.93 -0.77
CA GLN A 133 26.06 21.61 -0.82
C GLN A 133 27.47 21.67 -1.39
N VAL A 134 28.30 20.73 -0.96
CA VAL A 134 29.62 20.46 -1.54
C VAL A 134 29.69 18.98 -1.84
N SER A 135 30.06 18.62 -3.06
CA SER A 135 30.20 17.22 -3.48
C SER A 135 31.65 16.77 -3.51
N PHE A 136 31.88 15.50 -3.24
CA PHE A 136 33.17 14.84 -3.21
C PHE A 136 33.10 13.52 -3.95
N LYS A 137 34.19 13.10 -4.56
CA LYS A 137 34.28 11.83 -5.29
C LYS A 137 34.35 10.61 -4.37
N THR A 138 34.87 10.80 -3.17
CA THR A 138 35.10 9.73 -2.21
C THR A 138 34.59 10.09 -0.80
N ALA A 139 34.20 9.09 -0.04
CA ALA A 139 33.82 9.26 1.37
C ALA A 139 34.99 9.84 2.22
N ALA A 140 36.21 9.46 1.90
CA ALA A 140 37.39 9.94 2.62
C ALA A 140 37.59 11.45 2.44
N GLU A 141 37.47 11.98 1.21
CA GLU A 141 37.53 13.42 0.94
C GLU A 141 36.42 14.19 1.67
N ALA A 142 35.18 13.65 1.62
CA ALA A 142 34.03 14.25 2.31
C ALA A 142 34.25 14.29 3.84
N LYS A 143 34.82 13.24 4.40
CA LYS A 143 35.14 13.14 5.84
C LYS A 143 36.27 14.08 6.24
N GLU A 144 37.30 14.26 5.39
CA GLU A 144 38.34 15.26 5.59
C GLU A 144 37.76 16.68 5.59
N ALA A 145 36.90 16.99 4.62
CA ALA A 145 36.20 18.27 4.55
C ALA A 145 35.30 18.51 5.78
N GLN A 146 34.60 17.50 6.25
CA GLN A 146 33.82 17.56 7.49
C GLN A 146 34.70 17.89 8.70
N ASN A 147 35.87 17.26 8.81
CA ASN A 147 36.83 17.57 9.88
C ASN A 147 37.30 19.02 9.85
N LEU A 148 37.41 19.64 8.66
CA LEU A 148 37.73 21.07 8.56
C LEU A 148 36.61 21.95 9.13
N LEU A 149 35.34 21.59 8.87
CA LEU A 149 34.18 22.28 9.46
C LEU A 149 34.17 22.15 10.98
N LEU A 150 34.45 20.96 11.51
CA LEU A 150 34.56 20.72 12.97
C LEU A 150 35.70 21.51 13.60
N LYS A 151 36.77 21.84 12.86
CA LYS A 151 37.90 22.70 13.29
C LYS A 151 37.62 24.19 13.11
N GLY A 152 36.40 24.57 12.69
CA GLY A 152 35.98 25.96 12.61
C GLY A 152 36.05 26.59 11.22
N LEU A 153 36.32 25.80 10.15
CA LEU A 153 36.20 26.32 8.79
C LEU A 153 34.73 26.65 8.51
N SER A 154 34.44 27.81 7.92
CA SER A 154 33.07 28.13 7.54
C SER A 154 32.64 27.30 6.33
N PHE A 155 31.33 27.02 6.22
CA PHE A 155 30.80 26.32 5.05
C PHE A 155 31.01 27.12 3.76
N ALA A 156 30.98 28.44 3.84
CA ALA A 156 31.26 29.31 2.70
C ALA A 156 32.74 29.18 2.21
N ASP A 157 33.67 29.01 3.13
CA ASP A 157 35.07 28.80 2.75
C ASP A 157 35.33 27.37 2.27
N LEU A 158 34.58 26.40 2.80
CA LEU A 158 34.57 25.05 2.25
C LEU A 158 34.09 25.03 0.80
N MET A 159 32.99 25.74 0.47
CA MET A 159 32.51 25.89 -0.90
C MET A 159 33.52 26.52 -1.84
N LYS A 160 34.29 27.51 -1.37
CA LYS A 160 35.37 28.11 -2.17
C LYS A 160 36.54 27.14 -2.40
N ARG A 161 36.86 26.32 -1.39
CA ARG A 161 37.95 25.34 -1.46
C ARG A 161 37.64 24.15 -2.38
N TYR A 162 36.38 23.77 -2.44
CA TYR A 162 35.88 22.65 -3.27
C TYR A 162 34.77 23.14 -4.21
N PRO A 163 35.09 23.96 -5.22
CA PRO A 163 34.11 24.55 -6.10
C PRO A 163 33.50 23.45 -7.00
N ASN A 164 32.17 23.41 -7.10
CA ASN A 164 31.45 22.67 -8.09
C ASN A 164 30.27 23.50 -8.62
N GLU A 165 29.76 23.15 -9.81
CA GLU A 165 28.71 23.94 -10.47
C GLU A 165 27.35 23.84 -9.78
N GLU A 166 27.11 22.78 -9.01
CA GLU A 166 25.85 22.49 -8.33
C GLU A 166 25.72 23.12 -6.93
N GLN A 167 26.71 23.91 -6.50
CA GLN A 167 26.75 24.47 -5.13
C GLN A 167 25.68 25.52 -4.83
N LYS A 168 25.05 26.11 -5.85
CA LYS A 168 24.17 27.27 -5.69
C LYS A 168 22.72 26.91 -5.88
N PHE A 169 22.14 26.23 -4.91
CA PHE A 169 20.69 26.19 -4.79
C PHE A 169 20.19 27.51 -4.17
N ASN A 170 20.02 28.54 -4.99
CA ASN A 170 19.48 29.82 -4.53
C ASN A 170 17.95 29.84 -4.46
N GLN A 171 17.30 28.70 -4.69
CA GLN A 171 15.84 28.59 -4.69
C GLN A 171 15.37 27.84 -3.44
N PHE A 172 14.23 28.27 -2.93
CA PHE A 172 13.52 27.50 -1.93
C PHE A 172 12.76 26.35 -2.60
N VAL A 173 12.97 25.14 -2.11
CA VAL A 173 12.32 23.93 -2.60
C VAL A 173 11.64 23.19 -1.44
N ALA A 174 10.57 22.49 -1.72
CA ALA A 174 9.97 21.61 -0.73
C ALA A 174 10.92 20.42 -0.46
N PRO A 175 11.13 19.99 0.80
CA PRO A 175 12.02 18.85 1.10
C PRO A 175 11.70 17.60 0.27
N GLN A 176 10.43 17.37 -0.05
CA GLN A 176 9.95 16.24 -0.84
C GLN A 176 10.39 16.27 -2.31
N GLN A 177 10.84 17.43 -2.81
CA GLN A 177 11.39 17.60 -4.17
C GLN A 177 12.89 17.30 -4.24
N LEU A 178 13.54 17.16 -3.08
CA LEU A 178 14.95 16.79 -2.99
C LEU A 178 15.12 15.27 -3.15
N PRO A 179 16.29 14.79 -3.58
CA PRO A 179 16.61 13.38 -3.54
C PRO A 179 16.35 12.78 -2.16
N PRO A 180 15.80 11.55 -2.04
CA PRO A 180 15.44 10.96 -0.76
C PRO A 180 16.54 10.97 0.31
N PRO A 181 17.83 10.69 -0.01
CA PRO A 181 18.90 10.79 0.99
C PRO A 181 19.07 12.22 1.54
N PHE A 182 18.88 13.25 0.70
CA PHE A 182 18.98 14.65 1.13
C PHE A 182 17.80 15.04 2.01
N ALA A 183 16.58 14.68 1.59
CA ALA A 183 15.36 14.91 2.39
C ALA A 183 15.47 14.27 3.78
N THR A 184 16.00 13.05 3.85
CA THR A 184 16.22 12.32 5.11
C THR A 184 17.23 13.04 6.00
N ALA A 185 18.37 13.47 5.43
CA ALA A 185 19.42 14.18 6.17
C ALA A 185 18.90 15.51 6.74
N LEU A 186 18.05 16.22 5.99
CA LEU A 186 17.48 17.51 6.40
C LEU A 186 16.38 17.38 7.45
N GLY A 187 15.79 16.19 7.65
CA GLY A 187 14.61 16.00 8.48
C GLY A 187 14.71 16.50 9.92
N ASN A 188 15.93 16.43 10.52
CA ASN A 188 16.20 16.85 11.88
C ASN A 188 17.10 18.09 11.97
N MET A 189 17.44 18.72 10.83
CA MET A 189 18.31 19.90 10.80
C MET A 189 17.51 21.17 11.03
N VAL A 190 18.14 22.11 11.71
CA VAL A 190 17.67 23.50 11.86
C VAL A 190 18.53 24.44 11.01
N ARG A 191 18.03 25.64 10.76
CA ARG A 191 18.76 26.64 9.98
C ARG A 191 20.18 26.85 10.52
N GLY A 192 21.17 26.70 9.64
CA GLY A 192 22.59 26.85 9.95
C GLY A 192 23.31 25.50 10.12
N ASP A 193 22.59 24.40 10.35
CA ASP A 193 23.19 23.09 10.53
C ASP A 193 23.83 22.57 9.24
N VAL A 194 24.84 21.74 9.42
CA VAL A 194 25.47 20.95 8.38
C VAL A 194 25.27 19.46 8.69
N THR A 195 25.14 18.63 7.67
CA THR A 195 25.01 17.18 7.85
C THR A 195 26.12 16.59 8.71
N HIS A 196 25.74 15.76 9.69
CA HIS A 196 26.68 15.13 10.62
C HIS A 196 27.57 14.09 9.96
N GLU A 197 27.08 13.45 8.91
CA GLU A 197 27.82 12.50 8.08
C GLU A 197 27.63 12.87 6.61
N PRO A 198 28.62 12.55 5.74
CA PRO A 198 28.46 12.73 4.31
C PRO A 198 27.27 11.92 3.78
N VAL A 199 26.44 12.54 2.95
CA VAL A 199 25.28 11.91 2.34
C VAL A 199 25.69 11.34 0.97
N GLU A 200 25.53 10.04 0.77
CA GLU A 200 25.80 9.39 -0.50
C GLU A 200 24.63 9.53 -1.45
N LEU A 201 24.91 9.92 -2.69
CA LEU A 201 23.96 9.99 -3.78
C LEU A 201 24.67 9.71 -5.11
N ASN A 202 24.24 8.69 -5.84
CA ASN A 202 24.76 8.31 -7.16
C ASN A 202 26.31 8.13 -7.19
N GLY A 203 26.88 7.57 -6.12
CA GLY A 203 28.32 7.33 -6.00
C GLY A 203 29.15 8.58 -5.70
N GLN A 204 28.51 9.69 -5.37
CA GLN A 204 29.15 10.89 -4.84
C GLN A 204 28.73 11.11 -3.38
N PHE A 205 29.56 11.86 -2.64
CA PHE A 205 29.36 12.16 -1.23
C PHE A 205 29.16 13.66 -1.04
N TYR A 206 28.13 14.03 -0.30
CA TYR A 206 27.72 15.43 -0.13
C TYR A 206 27.77 15.84 1.33
N LEU A 207 28.32 17.03 1.60
CA LEU A 207 28.04 17.78 2.81
C LEU A 207 27.00 18.84 2.49
N ILE A 208 25.92 18.86 3.25
CA ILE A 208 24.76 19.73 2.99
C ILE A 208 24.58 20.66 4.19
N LYS A 209 24.40 21.94 3.92
CA LYS A 209 24.02 22.93 4.91
C LYS A 209 22.60 23.39 4.67
N LEU A 210 21.78 23.40 5.72
CA LEU A 210 20.47 24.04 5.69
C LEU A 210 20.65 25.57 5.84
N ALA A 211 20.68 26.26 4.71
CA ALA A 211 21.01 27.69 4.68
C ALA A 211 19.86 28.57 5.17
N ALA A 212 18.63 28.24 4.75
CA ALA A 212 17.42 28.95 5.16
C ALA A 212 16.20 28.04 5.13
N GLU A 213 15.19 28.42 5.90
CA GLU A 213 13.86 27.83 5.91
C GLU A 213 12.82 28.94 5.80
N GLN A 214 11.75 28.66 5.10
CA GLN A 214 10.57 29.51 5.07
C GLN A 214 9.31 28.67 4.90
N ARG A 215 8.17 29.26 5.18
CA ARG A 215 6.89 28.69 4.85
C ARG A 215 6.58 28.94 3.37
N ASN A 216 5.99 27.96 2.70
CA ASN A 216 5.47 28.12 1.35
C ASN A 216 4.36 29.19 1.36
N PRO A 217 4.54 30.33 0.68
CA PRO A 217 3.55 31.39 0.66
C PRO A 217 2.26 31.02 -0.08
N GLU A 218 2.32 30.00 -0.96
CA GLU A 218 1.16 29.49 -1.73
C GLU A 218 0.37 28.44 -0.95
N MET A 219 0.87 27.99 0.21
CA MET A 219 0.17 27.01 1.03
C MET A 219 -1.07 27.63 1.70
N PRO A 220 -2.28 27.10 1.43
CA PRO A 220 -3.50 27.62 2.06
C PRO A 220 -3.42 27.54 3.59
N PRO A 221 -4.14 28.40 4.33
CA PRO A 221 -4.22 28.29 5.79
C PRO A 221 -4.68 26.90 6.25
N PHE A 222 -4.17 26.45 7.41
CA PHE A 222 -4.50 25.13 7.96
C PHE A 222 -6.00 24.82 7.99
N GLU A 223 -6.80 25.80 8.40
CA GLU A 223 -8.26 25.62 8.54
C GLU A 223 -8.97 25.32 7.22
N GLN A 224 -8.38 25.73 6.08
CA GLN A 224 -8.94 25.44 4.75
C GLN A 224 -8.58 24.03 4.25
N VAL A 225 -7.50 23.46 4.75
CA VAL A 225 -6.98 22.15 4.33
C VAL A 225 -6.98 21.12 5.44
N LYS A 226 -7.59 21.44 6.58
CA LYS A 226 -7.57 20.64 7.81
C LYS A 226 -7.94 19.17 7.56
N ASP A 227 -9.05 18.92 6.87
CA ASP A 227 -9.52 17.56 6.62
C ASP A 227 -8.54 16.77 5.74
N GLN A 228 -7.96 17.42 4.72
CA GLN A 228 -6.95 16.80 3.87
C GLN A 228 -5.68 16.49 4.66
N VAL A 229 -5.24 17.41 5.51
CA VAL A 229 -4.07 17.21 6.37
C VAL A 229 -4.29 16.10 7.40
N LEU A 230 -5.49 16.03 8.01
CA LEU A 230 -5.86 14.95 8.92
C LEU A 230 -5.79 13.57 8.22
N GLN A 231 -6.31 13.48 7.01
CA GLN A 231 -6.22 12.25 6.22
C GLN A 231 -4.77 11.88 5.92
N GLN A 232 -3.96 12.84 5.50
CA GLN A 232 -2.54 12.60 5.20
C GLN A 232 -1.75 12.22 6.46
N ALA A 233 -1.96 12.90 7.58
CA ALA A 233 -1.33 12.55 8.86
C ALA A 233 -1.72 11.14 9.31
N LYS A 234 -2.98 10.76 9.11
CA LYS A 234 -3.47 9.41 9.40
C LYS A 234 -2.78 8.35 8.54
N GLN A 235 -2.67 8.60 7.24
CA GLN A 235 -1.95 7.70 6.33
C GLN A 235 -0.47 7.54 6.73
N GLN A 236 0.21 8.64 7.05
CA GLN A 236 1.60 8.61 7.53
C GLN A 236 1.72 7.78 8.81
N LYS A 237 0.83 7.98 9.78
CA LYS A 237 0.83 7.25 11.05
C LYS A 237 0.58 5.75 10.87
N VAL A 238 -0.32 5.38 9.95
CA VAL A 238 -0.55 3.97 9.57
C VAL A 238 0.72 3.37 8.96
N GLN A 239 1.36 4.07 8.01
CA GLN A 239 2.60 3.60 7.39
C GLN A 239 3.74 3.47 8.42
N GLU A 240 3.85 4.39 9.35
CA GLU A 240 4.84 4.32 10.43
C GLU A 240 4.60 3.11 11.35
N GLN A 241 3.34 2.84 11.72
CA GLN A 241 3.00 1.66 12.52
C GLN A 241 3.33 0.36 11.78
N ILE A 242 3.03 0.27 10.48
CA ILE A 242 3.39 -0.89 9.66
C ILE A 242 4.91 -1.05 9.61
N ARG A 243 5.64 0.03 9.33
CA ARG A 243 7.12 0.01 9.28
C ARG A 243 7.71 -0.45 10.60
N LYS A 244 7.21 0.10 11.71
CA LYS A 244 7.64 -0.34 13.05
C LYS A 244 7.38 -1.82 13.28
N LEU A 245 6.18 -2.29 12.91
CA LEU A 245 5.83 -3.71 13.03
C LEU A 245 6.78 -4.61 12.22
N LEU A 246 7.09 -4.22 10.97
CA LEU A 246 8.03 -4.96 10.13
C LEU A 246 9.44 -4.99 10.74
N LYS A 247 9.93 -3.83 11.18
CA LYS A 247 11.23 -3.71 11.85
C LYS A 247 11.31 -4.55 13.13
N ASP A 248 10.28 -4.49 13.99
CA ASP A 248 10.20 -5.26 15.24
C ASP A 248 10.19 -6.79 14.97
N ASN A 249 9.84 -7.20 13.75
CA ASN A 249 9.87 -8.61 13.29
C ASN A 249 11.06 -8.92 12.35
N GLY A 250 12.07 -8.05 12.27
CA GLY A 250 13.29 -8.28 11.51
C GLY A 250 13.14 -8.22 9.99
N ILE A 251 12.09 -7.53 9.52
CA ILE A 251 11.83 -7.29 8.10
C ILE A 251 12.12 -5.81 7.83
N GLU A 252 13.21 -5.52 7.15
CA GLU A 252 13.54 -4.19 6.61
C GLU A 252 13.77 -4.27 5.12
#